data_8328db62e08676a3eb9535676ed23cef
#
_entry.id   8328db62e08676a3eb9535676ed23cef
#
_cell.length_a   1.000
_cell.length_b   1.000
_cell.length_c   1.000
_cell.angle_alpha   90.00
_cell.angle_beta   90.00
_cell.angle_gamma   90.00
#
_symmetry.space_group_name_H-M   'P 1'
#
loop_
_entity.id
_entity.type
_entity.pdbx_description
1 polymer ?
#
loop_
_entity_poly.entity_id
_entity_poly.type
_entity_poly.pdbx_seq_one_letter_code
_entity_poly.pdbx_strand_id
1 'polypeptide(L)'
;MSVILCTAGYDHTIRFWEALSGICSRTIQHPDSQVNRLCISPDKRFLAAAGHHTVKLYDIKSTNPNPLLTFEGHTGNITGVAFHCEGKWMVTSSEDGTVKIWETRSGQVQRSYNHGCPANDVVIHPNQGEIISCDRQGSVRVWDLAENNCSHQLIPEEDVSVSSVTVASDGSLLCAANNGGNVFVWQLLQAYDRTQLVPVTHFNAHKEYITRILLSPDVKKLATCSADHTARIWEVKDLEPAPDQEPKPFPLEATLTGHQRWVWDCAFSADSAYLVTACSDHYARLWELHSQQIIRQYNGHHRGAVCVALNDYSESAR
;
A
#
# COMPACT_ATOMS: atom_id res chain seq x y z
N MET A 1 14.98 -0.96 -20.36
CA MET A 1 15.06 -1.73 -19.10
C MET A 1 13.74 -2.46 -18.92
N SER A 2 13.78 -3.71 -18.44
CA SER A 2 12.56 -4.49 -18.24
C SER A 2 11.85 -4.08 -16.96
N VAL A 3 10.53 -3.95 -17.02
CA VAL A 3 9.68 -3.74 -15.84
C VAL A 3 9.51 -5.08 -15.13
N ILE A 4 9.80 -5.14 -13.84
CA ILE A 4 9.70 -6.33 -13.02
C ILE A 4 8.49 -6.22 -12.09
N LEU A 5 7.61 -7.21 -12.16
CA LEU A 5 6.51 -7.39 -11.23
C LEU A 5 6.92 -8.42 -10.17
N CYS A 6 6.71 -8.08 -8.91
CA CYS A 6 6.86 -9.00 -7.79
C CYS A 6 5.48 -9.34 -7.23
N THR A 7 5.20 -10.62 -7.06
CA THR A 7 3.95 -11.12 -6.46
C THR A 7 4.26 -12.10 -5.33
N ALA A 8 3.41 -12.16 -4.34
CA ALA A 8 3.52 -13.12 -3.26
C ALA A 8 2.13 -13.52 -2.75
N GLY A 9 2.05 -14.64 -2.06
CA GLY A 9 0.75 -15.15 -1.63
C GLY A 9 0.80 -16.25 -0.58
N TYR A 10 -0.34 -16.93 -0.42
CA TYR A 10 -0.57 -17.98 0.56
C TYR A 10 0.19 -19.28 0.28
N ASP A 11 0.79 -19.43 -0.92
CA ASP A 11 1.64 -20.57 -1.26
C ASP A 11 3.07 -20.46 -0.73
N HIS A 12 3.35 -19.44 0.09
CA HIS A 12 4.66 -19.14 0.67
C HIS A 12 5.76 -18.88 -0.38
N THR A 13 5.40 -18.38 -1.56
CA THR A 13 6.34 -18.00 -2.60
C THR A 13 6.32 -16.53 -2.91
N ILE A 14 7.49 -16.01 -3.33
CA ILE A 14 7.64 -14.70 -3.96
C ILE A 14 8.07 -14.97 -5.39
N ARG A 15 7.35 -14.41 -6.36
CA ARG A 15 7.63 -14.59 -7.78
C ARG A 15 7.99 -13.27 -8.43
N PHE A 16 9.00 -13.32 -9.29
CA PHE A 16 9.48 -12.21 -10.09
C PHE A 16 9.09 -12.47 -11.54
N TRP A 17 8.40 -11.54 -12.15
CA TRP A 17 7.89 -11.64 -13.51
C TRP A 17 8.47 -10.52 -14.35
N GLU A 18 8.81 -10.83 -15.59
CA GLU A 18 8.94 -9.80 -16.59
C GLU A 18 7.53 -9.33 -16.97
N ALA A 19 7.20 -8.08 -16.63
CA ALA A 19 5.81 -7.61 -16.64
C ALA A 19 5.17 -7.68 -18.04
N LEU A 20 5.92 -7.37 -19.10
CA LEU A 20 5.37 -7.31 -20.45
C LEU A 20 5.27 -8.69 -21.12
N SER A 21 6.22 -9.59 -20.90
CA SER A 21 6.19 -10.95 -21.47
C SER A 21 5.36 -11.93 -20.66
N GLY A 22 5.18 -11.66 -19.37
CA GLY A 22 4.50 -12.56 -18.45
C GLY A 22 5.35 -13.76 -18.01
N ILE A 23 6.64 -13.77 -18.31
CA ILE A 23 7.55 -14.86 -17.95
C ILE A 23 7.96 -14.72 -16.49
N CYS A 24 7.80 -15.79 -15.70
CA CYS A 24 8.33 -15.87 -14.35
C CYS A 24 9.83 -16.18 -14.41
N SER A 25 10.65 -15.19 -14.05
CA SER A 25 12.11 -15.30 -14.12
C SER A 25 12.73 -15.87 -12.85
N ARG A 26 12.04 -15.78 -11.72
CA ARG A 26 12.56 -16.18 -10.42
C ARG A 26 11.44 -16.50 -9.46
N THR A 27 11.63 -17.54 -8.65
CA THR A 27 10.75 -17.89 -7.52
C THR A 27 11.57 -18.08 -6.27
N ILE A 28 11.18 -17.41 -5.20
CA ILE A 28 11.80 -17.54 -3.88
C ILE A 28 10.81 -18.23 -2.95
N GLN A 29 11.27 -19.22 -2.20
CA GLN A 29 10.51 -19.82 -1.11
C GLN A 29 10.61 -18.94 0.14
N HIS A 30 9.48 -18.70 0.78
CA HIS A 30 9.35 -18.01 2.05
C HIS A 30 8.72 -18.97 3.06
N PRO A 31 9.51 -19.96 3.59
CA PRO A 31 8.93 -21.13 4.26
C PRO A 31 8.26 -20.82 5.59
N ASP A 32 8.66 -19.73 6.26
CA ASP A 32 8.20 -19.41 7.61
C ASP A 32 6.75 -18.93 7.67
N SER A 33 6.25 -18.34 6.60
CA SER A 33 4.88 -17.83 6.54
C SER A 33 4.48 -17.45 5.11
N GLN A 34 3.19 -17.13 4.92
CA GLN A 34 2.77 -16.34 3.76
C GLN A 34 3.40 -14.95 3.81
N VAL A 35 3.52 -14.31 2.67
CA VAL A 35 3.93 -12.92 2.55
C VAL A 35 2.69 -12.05 2.47
N ASN A 36 2.57 -11.07 3.35
CA ASN A 36 1.39 -10.22 3.47
C ASN A 36 1.51 -8.92 2.69
N ARG A 37 2.75 -8.44 2.51
CA ARG A 37 3.04 -7.17 1.84
C ARG A 37 4.41 -7.22 1.18
N LEU A 38 4.49 -6.59 0.01
CA LEU A 38 5.75 -6.35 -0.70
C LEU A 38 5.96 -4.85 -0.86
N CYS A 39 7.20 -4.42 -0.75
CA CYS A 39 7.58 -3.03 -0.98
C CYS A 39 8.98 -2.95 -1.60
N ILE A 40 9.12 -2.16 -2.66
CA ILE A 40 10.40 -1.98 -3.34
C ILE A 40 11.08 -0.73 -2.79
N SER A 41 12.40 -0.82 -2.56
CA SER A 41 13.19 0.31 -2.08
C SER A 41 13.24 1.43 -3.13
N PRO A 42 13.46 2.70 -2.71
CA PRO A 42 13.46 3.85 -3.64
C PRO A 42 14.52 3.77 -4.73
N ASP A 43 15.66 3.15 -4.46
CA ASP A 43 16.73 2.89 -5.44
C ASP A 43 16.43 1.75 -6.39
N LYS A 44 15.28 1.09 -6.23
CA LYS A 44 14.78 -0.04 -7.06
C LYS A 44 15.66 -1.29 -7.02
N ARG A 45 16.54 -1.40 -6.01
CA ARG A 45 17.47 -2.53 -5.87
C ARG A 45 16.93 -3.65 -4.99
N PHE A 46 16.10 -3.32 -4.00
CA PHE A 46 15.70 -4.25 -2.95
C PHE A 46 14.19 -4.40 -2.86
N LEU A 47 13.78 -5.62 -2.54
CA LEU A 47 12.40 -5.98 -2.23
C LEU A 47 12.30 -6.34 -0.75
N ALA A 48 11.43 -5.65 -0.02
CA ALA A 48 11.05 -6.01 1.33
C ALA A 48 9.80 -6.91 1.28
N ALA A 49 9.88 -8.07 1.88
CA ALA A 49 8.79 -9.04 1.98
C ALA A 49 8.39 -9.19 3.44
N ALA A 50 7.19 -8.70 3.79
CA ALA A 50 6.65 -8.74 5.12
C ALA A 50 5.78 -9.98 5.32
N GLY A 51 6.14 -10.79 6.31
CA GLY A 51 5.45 -12.03 6.66
C GLY A 51 4.90 -12.00 8.08
N HIS A 52 4.90 -13.17 8.70
CA HIS A 52 4.51 -13.33 10.09
C HIS A 52 5.63 -12.90 10.99
N HIS A 53 5.84 -12.00 11.67
CA HIS A 53 6.89 -11.50 12.58
C HIS A 53 8.08 -10.81 11.90
N THR A 54 8.44 -11.15 10.67
CA THR A 54 9.69 -10.65 10.08
C THR A 54 9.47 -9.96 8.75
N VAL A 55 10.38 -9.04 8.42
CA VAL A 55 10.58 -8.53 7.06
C VAL A 55 11.91 -9.09 6.56
N LYS A 56 11.90 -9.66 5.36
CA LYS A 56 13.11 -10.12 4.67
C LYS A 56 13.40 -9.22 3.48
N LEU A 57 14.64 -8.81 3.35
CA LEU A 57 15.10 -7.93 2.28
C LEU A 57 15.87 -8.76 1.24
N TYR A 58 15.42 -8.70 -0.01
CA TYR A 58 16.02 -9.44 -1.14
C TYR A 58 16.58 -8.46 -2.15
N ASP A 59 17.69 -8.86 -2.80
CA ASP A 59 18.22 -8.17 -3.98
C ASP A 59 17.40 -8.61 -5.20
N ILE A 60 16.78 -7.67 -5.91
CA ILE A 60 15.89 -7.96 -7.05
C ILE A 60 16.66 -8.57 -8.22
N LYS A 61 17.91 -8.17 -8.42
CA LYS A 61 18.74 -8.64 -9.55
C LYS A 61 19.59 -9.87 -9.24
N SER A 62 19.72 -10.25 -7.97
CA SER A 62 20.54 -11.40 -7.57
C SER A 62 19.84 -12.72 -7.87
N THR A 63 20.61 -13.74 -8.15
CA THR A 63 20.14 -15.13 -8.26
C THR A 63 20.15 -15.86 -6.92
N ASN A 64 20.68 -15.22 -5.87
CA ASN A 64 20.73 -15.79 -4.53
C ASN A 64 19.33 -15.88 -3.90
N PRO A 65 18.84 -17.06 -3.52
CA PRO A 65 17.51 -17.20 -2.90
C PRO A 65 17.43 -16.72 -1.47
N ASN A 66 18.57 -16.45 -0.82
CA ASN A 66 18.60 -16.03 0.57
C ASN A 66 18.39 -14.52 0.71
N PRO A 67 17.72 -14.07 1.77
CA PRO A 67 17.61 -12.64 2.05
C PRO A 67 18.97 -12.07 2.43
N LEU A 68 19.18 -10.79 2.08
CA LEU A 68 20.36 -10.03 2.51
C LEU A 68 20.30 -9.68 3.97
N LEU A 69 19.11 -9.44 4.49
CA LEU A 69 18.86 -9.00 5.86
C LEU A 69 17.46 -9.43 6.28
N THR A 70 17.32 -9.78 7.56
CA THR A 70 16.05 -10.10 8.19
C THR A 70 15.82 -9.14 9.37
N PHE A 71 14.66 -8.50 9.39
CA PHE A 71 14.24 -7.57 10.43
C PHE A 71 13.35 -8.32 11.41
N GLU A 72 13.81 -8.50 12.63
CA GLU A 72 13.14 -9.24 13.70
C GLU A 72 12.77 -8.31 14.86
N GLY A 73 11.59 -8.46 15.41
CA GLY A 73 11.13 -7.66 16.54
C GLY A 73 9.62 -7.53 16.70
N HIS A 74 8.86 -7.79 15.64
CA HIS A 74 7.40 -7.92 15.75
C HIS A 74 7.01 -9.29 16.31
N THR A 75 5.87 -9.34 17.00
CA THR A 75 5.29 -10.56 17.59
C THR A 75 4.01 -11.02 16.91
N GLY A 76 3.58 -10.34 15.85
CA GLY A 76 2.41 -10.66 15.05
C GLY A 76 2.66 -10.44 13.57
N ASN A 77 1.64 -10.75 12.76
CA ASN A 77 1.68 -10.52 11.31
C ASN A 77 2.02 -9.06 11.00
N ILE A 78 2.96 -8.86 10.09
CA ILE A 78 3.28 -7.54 9.58
C ILE A 78 2.29 -7.22 8.46
N THR A 79 1.66 -6.07 8.54
CA THR A 79 0.53 -5.67 7.68
C THR A 79 0.90 -4.58 6.67
N GLY A 80 1.91 -3.79 6.96
CA GLY A 80 2.36 -2.70 6.10
C GLY A 80 3.86 -2.47 6.20
N VAL A 81 4.44 -2.01 5.09
CA VAL A 81 5.86 -1.64 4.98
C VAL A 81 5.99 -0.43 4.09
N ALA A 82 6.84 0.52 4.48
CA ALA A 82 7.22 1.66 3.64
C ALA A 82 8.68 2.04 3.88
N PHE A 83 9.37 2.52 2.83
CA PHE A 83 10.75 2.99 2.90
C PHE A 83 10.83 4.50 2.97
N HIS A 84 11.80 4.99 3.77
CA HIS A 84 12.29 6.36 3.66
C HIS A 84 12.74 6.68 2.22
N CYS A 85 12.61 7.93 1.77
CA CYS A 85 12.88 8.32 0.38
C CYS A 85 14.29 8.01 -0.13
N GLU A 86 15.28 7.95 0.77
CA GLU A 86 16.65 7.53 0.46
C GLU A 86 16.95 6.10 0.95
N GLY A 87 15.95 5.37 1.44
CA GLY A 87 16.12 4.01 1.92
C GLY A 87 16.89 3.87 3.23
N LYS A 88 17.13 4.94 3.97
CA LYS A 88 17.91 4.92 5.22
C LYS A 88 17.22 4.20 6.36
N TRP A 89 15.90 4.24 6.39
CA TRP A 89 15.07 3.57 7.35
C TRP A 89 13.79 3.03 6.68
N MET A 90 13.11 2.17 7.38
CA MET A 90 11.90 1.51 6.95
C MET A 90 10.90 1.56 8.10
N VAL A 91 9.62 1.68 7.80
CA VAL A 91 8.54 1.60 8.79
C VAL A 91 7.67 0.40 8.52
N THR A 92 7.22 -0.26 9.57
CA THR A 92 6.32 -1.41 9.52
C THR A 92 5.14 -1.23 10.46
N SER A 93 3.98 -1.76 10.09
CA SER A 93 2.82 -1.93 10.96
C SER A 93 2.54 -3.41 11.18
N SER A 94 2.01 -3.76 12.35
CA SER A 94 1.77 -5.15 12.72
C SER A 94 0.50 -5.36 13.51
N GLU A 95 -0.06 -6.57 13.40
CA GLU A 95 -1.16 -7.05 14.25
C GLU A 95 -0.78 -7.13 15.74
N ASP A 96 0.51 -7.05 16.09
CA ASP A 96 0.95 -6.92 17.47
C ASP A 96 0.61 -5.56 18.10
N GLY A 97 0.01 -4.66 17.34
CA GLY A 97 -0.42 -3.33 17.79
C GLY A 97 0.65 -2.25 17.67
N THR A 98 1.80 -2.56 17.12
CA THR A 98 2.92 -1.61 17.02
C THR A 98 3.20 -1.18 15.59
N VAL A 99 3.76 0.03 15.50
CA VAL A 99 4.41 0.58 14.30
C VAL A 99 5.87 0.79 14.66
N LYS A 100 6.80 0.20 13.90
CA LYS A 100 8.24 0.24 14.20
C LYS A 100 9.01 0.91 13.08
N ILE A 101 10.01 1.70 13.47
CA ILE A 101 10.99 2.26 12.56
C ILE A 101 12.30 1.50 12.74
N TRP A 102 12.85 1.05 11.62
CA TRP A 102 14.06 0.23 11.54
C TRP A 102 15.14 0.96 10.76
N GLU A 103 16.38 0.87 11.26
CA GLU A 103 17.53 1.24 10.45
C GLU A 103 17.76 0.17 9.39
N THR A 104 17.69 0.55 8.10
CA THR A 104 17.76 -0.42 7.00
C THR A 104 19.11 -1.13 6.94
N ARG A 105 20.19 -0.44 7.27
CA ARG A 105 21.54 -0.98 7.20
C ARG A 105 21.83 -2.06 8.23
N SER A 106 21.40 -1.85 9.47
CA SER A 106 21.67 -2.75 10.59
C SER A 106 20.55 -3.74 10.88
N GLY A 107 19.31 -3.43 10.43
CA GLY A 107 18.12 -4.18 10.77
C GLY A 107 17.63 -3.96 12.21
N GLN A 108 18.13 -2.96 12.90
CA GLN A 108 17.77 -2.67 14.29
C GLN A 108 16.57 -1.75 14.40
N VAL A 109 15.69 -2.02 15.37
CA VAL A 109 14.57 -1.15 15.71
C VAL A 109 15.12 0.14 16.33
N GLN A 110 14.72 1.29 15.77
CA GLN A 110 15.06 2.60 16.29
C GLN A 110 13.92 3.21 17.13
N ARG A 111 12.68 2.97 16.72
CA ARG A 111 11.48 3.49 17.40
C ARG A 111 10.34 2.50 17.32
N SER A 112 9.45 2.59 18.30
CA SER A 112 8.23 1.79 18.34
C SER A 112 7.09 2.64 18.87
N TYR A 113 5.97 2.66 18.15
CA TYR A 113 4.74 3.36 18.51
C TYR A 113 3.63 2.35 18.73
N ASN A 114 2.78 2.57 19.73
CA ASN A 114 1.75 1.64 20.12
C ASN A 114 0.35 2.18 19.78
N HIS A 115 -0.40 1.41 19.01
CA HIS A 115 -1.82 1.66 18.71
C HIS A 115 -2.76 1.15 19.83
N GLY A 116 -2.30 0.21 20.66
CA GLY A 116 -3.14 -0.47 21.65
C GLY A 116 -4.09 -1.54 21.06
N CYS A 117 -4.08 -1.72 19.73
CA CYS A 117 -4.84 -2.72 18.99
C CYS A 117 -4.12 -3.01 17.68
N PRO A 118 -4.45 -4.10 16.97
CA PRO A 118 -3.78 -4.41 15.71
C PRO A 118 -3.75 -3.27 14.72
N ALA A 119 -2.55 -2.92 14.23
CA ALA A 119 -2.35 -1.96 13.16
C ALA A 119 -2.48 -2.65 11.80
N ASN A 120 -3.15 -1.99 10.84
CA ASN A 120 -3.49 -2.60 9.56
C ASN A 120 -2.65 -2.10 8.39
N ASP A 121 -2.13 -0.88 8.46
CA ASP A 121 -1.34 -0.29 7.39
C ASP A 121 -0.51 0.89 7.91
N VAL A 122 0.53 1.26 7.16
CA VAL A 122 1.39 2.41 7.45
C VAL A 122 1.96 3.00 6.16
N VAL A 123 2.02 4.32 6.11
CA VAL A 123 2.64 5.09 5.03
C VAL A 123 3.52 6.20 5.61
N ILE A 124 4.46 6.69 4.80
CA ILE A 124 5.35 7.80 5.16
C ILE A 124 4.90 9.05 4.40
N HIS A 125 4.69 10.16 5.12
CA HIS A 125 4.45 11.44 4.49
C HIS A 125 5.70 11.86 3.70
N PRO A 126 5.57 12.42 2.48
CA PRO A 126 6.72 12.81 1.65
C PRO A 126 7.68 13.81 2.30
N ASN A 127 7.27 14.53 3.35
CA ASN A 127 8.18 15.37 4.15
C ASN A 127 9.20 14.57 4.98
N GLN A 128 9.06 13.23 5.04
CA GLN A 128 9.90 12.30 5.81
C GLN A 128 9.94 12.55 7.32
N GLY A 129 9.12 13.45 7.82
CA GLY A 129 9.01 13.80 9.25
C GLY A 129 7.77 13.27 9.93
N GLU A 130 6.86 12.66 9.18
CA GLU A 130 5.61 12.11 9.69
C GLU A 130 5.33 10.74 9.07
N ILE A 131 4.77 9.85 9.89
CA ILE A 131 4.21 8.58 9.43
C ILE A 131 2.74 8.52 9.78
N ILE A 132 1.95 7.82 8.96
CA ILE A 132 0.51 7.71 9.10
C ILE A 132 0.17 6.22 9.13
N SER A 133 -0.57 5.81 10.13
CA SER A 133 -0.96 4.42 10.33
C SER A 133 -2.44 4.31 10.70
N CYS A 134 -3.00 3.14 10.55
CA CYS A 134 -4.41 2.87 10.87
C CYS A 134 -4.56 1.54 11.61
N ASP A 135 -5.71 1.37 12.27
CA ASP A 135 -5.91 0.23 13.14
C ASP A 135 -7.30 -0.41 13.02
N ARG A 136 -7.42 -1.55 13.68
CA ARG A 136 -8.63 -2.39 13.69
C ARG A 136 -9.80 -1.74 14.42
N GLN A 137 -9.53 -0.85 15.37
CA GLN A 137 -10.59 -0.15 16.11
C GLN A 137 -11.17 1.06 15.38
N GLY A 138 -10.56 1.45 14.24
CA GLY A 138 -11.08 2.48 13.36
C GLY A 138 -10.37 3.82 13.45
N SER A 139 -9.18 3.89 14.02
CA SER A 139 -8.41 5.14 14.04
C SER A 139 -7.38 5.23 12.92
N VAL A 140 -7.13 6.46 12.50
CA VAL A 140 -5.99 6.87 11.67
C VAL A 140 -5.14 7.80 12.54
N ARG A 141 -3.85 7.50 12.66
CA ARG A 141 -2.92 8.27 13.49
C ARG A 141 -1.80 8.86 12.67
N VAL A 142 -1.49 10.11 12.93
CA VAL A 142 -0.32 10.80 12.39
C VAL A 142 0.72 10.91 13.51
N TRP A 143 1.91 10.38 13.26
CA TRP A 143 3.01 10.39 14.21
C TRP A 143 4.07 11.38 13.74
N ASP A 144 4.41 12.33 14.62
CA ASP A 144 5.47 13.30 14.40
C ASP A 144 6.80 12.70 14.89
N LEU A 145 7.74 12.53 13.97
CA LEU A 145 9.02 11.90 14.26
C LEU A 145 9.96 12.82 15.05
N ALA A 146 9.87 14.13 14.86
CA ALA A 146 10.68 15.10 15.60
C ALA A 146 10.26 15.17 17.07
N GLU A 147 8.95 15.26 17.30
CA GLU A 147 8.37 15.30 18.66
C GLU A 147 8.21 13.90 19.27
N ASN A 148 8.35 12.86 18.47
CA ASN A 148 8.21 11.46 18.86
C ASN A 148 6.87 11.13 19.54
N ASN A 149 5.79 11.67 19.00
CA ASN A 149 4.45 11.50 19.52
C ASN A 149 3.38 11.40 18.42
N CYS A 150 2.16 11.03 18.84
CA CYS A 150 0.98 11.08 17.97
C CYS A 150 0.45 12.51 17.93
N SER A 151 0.60 13.17 16.79
CA SER A 151 0.15 14.56 16.60
C SER A 151 -1.36 14.66 16.29
N HIS A 152 -1.93 13.64 15.61
CA HIS A 152 -3.33 13.60 15.22
C HIS A 152 -3.87 12.18 15.36
N GLN A 153 -5.13 12.08 15.82
CA GLN A 153 -5.91 10.85 15.79
C GLN A 153 -7.27 11.15 15.18
N LEU A 154 -7.58 10.47 14.09
CA LEU A 154 -8.85 10.59 13.39
C LEU A 154 -9.65 9.29 13.54
N ILE A 155 -10.96 9.42 13.73
CA ILE A 155 -11.89 8.30 13.74
C ILE A 155 -12.93 8.59 12.65
N PRO A 156 -12.68 8.12 11.40
CA PRO A 156 -13.56 8.42 10.27
C PRO A 156 -14.99 7.89 10.47
N GLU A 157 -15.10 6.70 11.04
CA GLU A 157 -16.36 6.03 11.35
C GLU A 157 -16.15 5.17 12.59
N GLU A 158 -17.01 5.40 13.59
CA GLU A 158 -16.86 4.71 14.88
C GLU A 158 -17.08 3.20 14.74
N ASP A 159 -16.26 2.42 15.43
CA ASP A 159 -16.31 0.97 15.51
C ASP A 159 -16.17 0.23 14.17
N VAL A 160 -15.63 0.90 13.14
CA VAL A 160 -15.33 0.28 11.85
C VAL A 160 -13.84 0.31 11.59
N SER A 161 -13.23 -0.86 11.45
CA SER A 161 -11.79 -1.03 11.18
C SER A 161 -11.36 -0.27 9.93
N VAL A 162 -10.29 0.54 10.05
CA VAL A 162 -9.62 1.16 8.90
C VAL A 162 -8.60 0.17 8.36
N SER A 163 -8.77 -0.26 7.12
CA SER A 163 -7.99 -1.34 6.52
C SER A 163 -6.73 -0.86 5.79
N SER A 164 -6.76 0.34 5.24
CA SER A 164 -5.66 0.85 4.41
C SER A 164 -5.63 2.37 4.39
N VAL A 165 -4.44 2.92 4.26
CA VAL A 165 -4.19 4.36 4.10
C VAL A 165 -3.24 4.61 2.94
N THR A 166 -3.36 5.77 2.30
CA THR A 166 -2.46 6.22 1.24
C THR A 166 -2.25 7.72 1.33
N VAL A 167 -1.06 8.18 1.05
CA VAL A 167 -0.70 9.60 1.01
C VAL A 167 -0.24 9.96 -0.38
N ALA A 168 -0.64 11.15 -0.85
CA ALA A 168 -0.22 11.64 -2.17
C ALA A 168 1.29 11.86 -2.22
N SER A 169 1.90 11.57 -3.37
CA SER A 169 3.34 11.75 -3.61
C SER A 169 3.80 13.20 -3.44
N ASP A 170 2.91 14.16 -3.62
CA ASP A 170 3.15 15.59 -3.40
C ASP A 170 2.79 16.07 -1.97
N GLY A 171 2.33 15.15 -1.10
CA GLY A 171 1.94 15.46 0.27
C GLY A 171 0.62 16.19 0.42
N SER A 172 -0.19 16.32 -0.63
CA SER A 172 -1.43 17.13 -0.63
C SER A 172 -2.61 16.43 -0.01
N LEU A 173 -2.68 15.09 -0.10
CA LEU A 173 -3.86 14.31 0.27
C LEU A 173 -3.50 13.10 1.13
N LEU A 174 -4.41 12.79 2.05
CA LEU A 174 -4.49 11.53 2.77
C LEU A 174 -5.84 10.88 2.46
N CYS A 175 -5.82 9.62 2.07
CA CYS A 175 -7.03 8.83 1.89
C CYS A 175 -6.98 7.60 2.80
N ALA A 176 -8.11 7.25 3.38
CA ALA A 176 -8.29 6.05 4.19
C ALA A 176 -9.50 5.27 3.72
N ALA A 177 -9.45 3.96 3.88
CA ALA A 177 -10.54 3.06 3.53
C ALA A 177 -10.84 2.12 4.69
N ASN A 178 -12.10 1.73 4.85
CA ASN A 178 -12.53 0.91 5.96
C ASN A 178 -13.26 -0.37 5.53
N ASN A 179 -13.55 -1.21 6.52
CA ASN A 179 -14.24 -2.48 6.32
C ASN A 179 -15.72 -2.33 5.95
N GLY A 180 -16.29 -1.15 6.10
CA GLY A 180 -17.62 -0.81 5.62
C GLY A 180 -17.71 -0.46 4.13
N GLY A 181 -16.57 -0.50 3.41
CA GLY A 181 -16.50 -0.11 2.01
C GLY A 181 -16.42 1.39 1.77
N ASN A 182 -16.15 2.18 2.81
CA ASN A 182 -16.15 3.64 2.74
C ASN A 182 -14.73 4.18 2.57
N VAL A 183 -14.64 5.27 1.80
CA VAL A 183 -13.44 6.05 1.57
C VAL A 183 -13.57 7.42 2.23
N PHE A 184 -12.50 7.88 2.85
CA PHE A 184 -12.40 9.19 3.50
C PHE A 184 -11.17 9.92 2.95
N VAL A 185 -11.32 11.19 2.62
CA VAL A 185 -10.27 12.01 2.01
C VAL A 185 -10.06 13.28 2.80
N TRP A 186 -8.81 13.57 3.15
CA TRP A 186 -8.38 14.82 3.79
C TRP A 186 -7.32 15.51 2.95
N GLN A 187 -7.37 16.82 2.92
CA GLN A 187 -6.30 17.64 2.44
C GLN A 187 -5.27 17.84 3.57
N LEU A 188 -4.00 17.69 3.23
CA LEU A 188 -2.89 17.92 4.14
C LEU A 188 -2.32 19.30 3.87
N LEU A 189 -2.45 20.21 4.85
CA LEU A 189 -1.92 21.57 4.75
C LEU A 189 -0.78 21.75 5.74
N GLN A 190 0.34 22.26 5.26
CA GLN A 190 1.44 22.68 6.11
C GLN A 190 1.16 24.10 6.60
N ALA A 191 0.79 24.23 7.87
CA ALA A 191 0.57 25.52 8.52
C ALA A 191 1.57 25.70 9.65
N TYR A 192 2.51 26.63 9.50
CA TYR A 192 3.62 26.86 10.43
C TYR A 192 4.42 25.56 10.65
N ASP A 193 4.44 25.03 11.86
CA ASP A 193 5.19 23.83 12.23
C ASP A 193 4.33 22.55 12.27
N ARG A 194 3.08 22.63 11.82
CA ARG A 194 2.12 21.50 11.95
C ARG A 194 1.42 21.21 10.65
N THR A 195 1.23 19.91 10.39
CA THR A 195 0.30 19.44 9.36
C THR A 195 -1.13 19.58 9.85
N GLN A 196 -1.98 20.23 9.06
CA GLN A 196 -3.42 20.29 9.30
C GLN A 196 -4.13 19.32 8.37
N LEU A 197 -5.14 18.62 8.90
CA LEU A 197 -5.98 17.71 8.14
C LEU A 197 -7.36 18.34 7.96
N VAL A 198 -7.68 18.67 6.71
CA VAL A 198 -8.96 19.30 6.36
C VAL A 198 -9.80 18.28 5.58
N PRO A 199 -10.98 17.86 6.10
CA PRO A 199 -11.85 16.94 5.39
C PRO A 199 -12.24 17.48 4.00
N VAL A 200 -12.10 16.64 2.97
CA VAL A 200 -12.49 16.95 1.59
C VAL A 200 -13.80 16.27 1.24
N THR A 201 -13.83 14.95 1.32
CA THR A 201 -15.00 14.15 0.98
C THR A 201 -14.95 12.78 1.65
N HIS A 202 -16.09 12.11 1.64
CA HIS A 202 -16.21 10.70 1.98
C HIS A 202 -17.32 10.09 1.13
N PHE A 203 -17.19 8.84 0.79
CA PHE A 203 -18.17 8.13 -0.03
C PHE A 203 -18.08 6.61 0.13
N ASN A 204 -19.16 5.92 -0.20
CA ASN A 204 -19.16 4.47 -0.26
C ASN A 204 -18.60 4.02 -1.62
N ALA A 205 -17.45 3.36 -1.59
CA ALA A 205 -16.76 2.90 -2.80
C ALA A 205 -17.12 1.47 -3.18
N HIS A 206 -17.39 0.61 -2.20
CA HIS A 206 -17.70 -0.80 -2.39
C HIS A 206 -18.76 -1.27 -1.40
N LYS A 207 -19.42 -2.38 -1.71
CA LYS A 207 -20.42 -3.00 -0.82
C LYS A 207 -19.79 -3.84 0.29
N GLU A 208 -18.54 -4.25 0.08
CA GLU A 208 -17.77 -5.10 0.97
C GLU A 208 -16.52 -4.39 1.45
N TYR A 209 -15.70 -5.02 2.28
CA TYR A 209 -14.47 -4.46 2.78
C TYR A 209 -13.59 -3.91 1.66
N ILE A 210 -12.95 -2.79 1.88
CA ILE A 210 -11.81 -2.33 1.07
C ILE A 210 -10.55 -2.95 1.67
N THR A 211 -9.79 -3.67 0.86
CA THR A 211 -8.54 -4.32 1.27
C THR A 211 -7.32 -3.44 1.04
N ARG A 212 -7.39 -2.56 0.05
CA ARG A 212 -6.31 -1.65 -0.32
C ARG A 212 -6.86 -0.36 -0.91
N ILE A 213 -6.27 0.75 -0.52
CA ILE A 213 -6.45 2.07 -1.15
C ILE A 213 -5.11 2.62 -1.57
N LEU A 214 -5.02 3.20 -2.76
CA LEU A 214 -3.76 3.71 -3.31
C LEU A 214 -4.00 4.88 -4.25
N LEU A 215 -3.33 6.01 -3.99
CA LEU A 215 -3.26 7.13 -4.92
C LEU A 215 -2.24 6.85 -6.03
N SER A 216 -2.56 7.25 -7.26
CA SER A 216 -1.63 7.16 -8.37
C SER A 216 -0.44 8.12 -8.17
N PRO A 217 0.73 7.84 -8.79
CA PRO A 217 1.89 8.72 -8.69
C PRO A 217 1.63 10.16 -9.13
N ASP A 218 0.76 10.38 -10.12
CA ASP A 218 0.37 11.71 -10.59
C ASP A 218 -0.74 12.38 -9.75
N VAL A 219 -1.24 11.69 -8.72
CA VAL A 219 -2.32 12.15 -7.81
C VAL A 219 -3.66 12.42 -8.52
N LYS A 220 -3.85 11.94 -9.75
CA LYS A 220 -5.09 12.13 -10.51
C LYS A 220 -6.11 11.03 -10.34
N LYS A 221 -5.67 9.87 -9.86
CA LYS A 221 -6.50 8.66 -9.69
C LYS A 221 -6.34 8.07 -8.30
N LEU A 222 -7.43 7.48 -7.83
CA LEU A 222 -7.47 6.70 -6.61
C LEU A 222 -7.93 5.29 -6.96
N ALA A 223 -7.17 4.28 -6.56
CA ALA A 223 -7.54 2.88 -6.71
C ALA A 223 -8.04 2.32 -5.38
N THR A 224 -9.12 1.56 -5.43
CA THR A 224 -9.66 0.80 -4.30
C THR A 224 -9.84 -0.66 -4.70
N CYS A 225 -9.32 -1.57 -3.87
CA CYS A 225 -9.47 -3.02 -4.04
C CYS A 225 -10.41 -3.55 -2.96
N SER A 226 -11.26 -4.52 -3.31
CA SER A 226 -12.31 -4.97 -2.40
C SER A 226 -12.52 -6.49 -2.39
N ALA A 227 -13.08 -6.93 -1.28
CA ALA A 227 -13.65 -8.26 -1.11
C ALA A 227 -14.87 -8.52 -2.01
N ASP A 228 -15.43 -7.49 -2.65
CA ASP A 228 -16.52 -7.61 -3.63
C ASP A 228 -16.07 -8.10 -5.01
N HIS A 229 -14.81 -8.53 -5.15
CA HIS A 229 -14.19 -9.05 -6.36
C HIS A 229 -13.84 -7.98 -7.41
N THR A 230 -13.88 -6.71 -7.03
CA THR A 230 -13.55 -5.61 -7.94
C THR A 230 -12.41 -4.75 -7.44
N ALA A 231 -11.74 -4.10 -8.37
CA ALA A 231 -10.95 -2.89 -8.15
C ALA A 231 -11.65 -1.74 -8.87
N ARG A 232 -11.68 -0.57 -8.24
CA ARG A 232 -12.30 0.62 -8.80
C ARG A 232 -11.30 1.74 -8.90
N ILE A 233 -11.45 2.54 -9.97
CA ILE A 233 -10.63 3.72 -10.22
C ILE A 233 -11.52 4.95 -10.13
N TRP A 234 -11.10 5.91 -9.31
CA TRP A 234 -11.82 7.14 -9.03
C TRP A 234 -11.00 8.34 -9.51
N GLU A 235 -11.66 9.34 -10.07
CA GLU A 235 -11.02 10.59 -10.46
C GLU A 235 -10.84 11.49 -9.24
N VAL A 236 -9.61 11.88 -8.96
CA VAL A 236 -9.30 12.84 -7.88
C VAL A 236 -9.57 14.24 -8.40
N LYS A 237 -10.59 14.89 -7.86
CA LYS A 237 -10.98 16.26 -8.21
C LYS A 237 -11.88 16.89 -7.14
N ASP A 238 -12.18 18.18 -7.30
CA ASP A 238 -13.03 18.96 -6.39
C ASP A 238 -12.51 18.95 -4.95
N LEU A 239 -11.21 19.18 -4.79
CA LEU A 239 -10.50 19.13 -3.51
C LEU A 239 -10.78 20.32 -2.59
N GLU A 240 -11.38 21.38 -3.11
CA GLU A 240 -11.79 22.56 -2.36
C GLU A 240 -13.31 22.69 -2.41
N PRO A 241 -14.03 21.99 -1.51
CA PRO A 241 -15.48 22.07 -1.47
C PRO A 241 -15.93 23.49 -1.14
N ALA A 242 -16.94 23.99 -1.86
CA ALA A 242 -17.53 25.27 -1.55
C ALA A 242 -18.14 25.27 -0.15
N PRO A 243 -18.05 26.36 0.62
CA PRO A 243 -18.41 26.39 2.05
C PRO A 243 -19.86 25.95 2.36
N ASP A 244 -20.76 26.08 1.40
CA ASP A 244 -22.19 25.80 1.56
C ASP A 244 -22.66 24.55 0.77
N GLN A 245 -21.74 23.74 0.24
CA GLN A 245 -22.08 22.53 -0.54
C GLN A 245 -21.70 21.26 0.22
N GLU A 246 -22.56 20.25 0.12
CA GLU A 246 -22.22 18.92 0.63
C GLU A 246 -21.01 18.36 -0.15
N PRO A 247 -20.10 17.63 0.54
CA PRO A 247 -18.97 16.99 -0.12
C PRO A 247 -19.46 16.03 -1.21
N LYS A 248 -18.82 16.08 -2.38
CA LYS A 248 -19.13 15.19 -3.51
C LYS A 248 -18.21 14.00 -3.52
N PRO A 249 -18.72 12.79 -3.80
CA PRO A 249 -17.88 11.63 -4.10
C PRO A 249 -16.94 11.93 -5.27
N PHE A 250 -15.76 11.33 -5.26
CA PHE A 250 -14.95 11.32 -6.48
C PHE A 250 -15.71 10.59 -7.60
N PRO A 251 -15.67 11.09 -8.85
CA PRO A 251 -16.27 10.38 -9.96
C PRO A 251 -15.67 9.01 -10.17
N LEU A 252 -16.50 8.00 -10.35
CA LEU A 252 -16.07 6.66 -10.70
C LEU A 252 -15.68 6.62 -12.19
N GLU A 253 -14.40 6.35 -12.48
CA GLU A 253 -13.90 6.22 -13.85
C GLU A 253 -14.01 4.80 -14.39
N ALA A 254 -13.72 3.80 -13.55
CA ALA A 254 -13.67 2.40 -13.98
C ALA A 254 -14.01 1.45 -12.84
N THR A 255 -14.70 0.35 -13.20
CA THR A 255 -14.83 -0.83 -12.35
C THR A 255 -14.13 -1.98 -13.06
N LEU A 256 -13.02 -2.45 -12.49
CA LEU A 256 -12.23 -3.54 -13.04
C LEU A 256 -12.81 -4.86 -12.55
N THR A 257 -13.47 -5.56 -13.46
CA THR A 257 -14.15 -6.83 -13.22
C THR A 257 -13.40 -7.99 -13.85
N GLY A 258 -13.70 -9.21 -13.44
CA GLY A 258 -13.02 -10.41 -13.94
C GLY A 258 -12.23 -11.15 -12.87
N HIS A 259 -12.09 -10.57 -11.70
CA HIS A 259 -11.59 -11.26 -10.53
C HIS A 259 -12.66 -12.22 -9.99
N GLN A 260 -12.26 -13.45 -9.67
CA GLN A 260 -13.18 -14.49 -9.20
C GLN A 260 -13.32 -14.54 -7.68
N ARG A 261 -12.45 -13.80 -6.97
CA ARG A 261 -12.39 -13.73 -5.51
C ARG A 261 -11.95 -12.34 -5.06
N TRP A 262 -11.63 -12.20 -3.78
CA TRP A 262 -11.17 -10.94 -3.18
C TRP A 262 -9.94 -10.39 -3.89
N VAL A 263 -9.96 -9.09 -4.16
CA VAL A 263 -8.79 -8.35 -4.64
C VAL A 263 -8.07 -7.79 -3.43
N TRP A 264 -6.81 -8.18 -3.22
CA TRP A 264 -6.08 -7.88 -1.99
C TRP A 264 -5.18 -6.67 -2.07
N ASP A 265 -4.58 -6.43 -3.21
CA ASP A 265 -3.55 -5.40 -3.36
C ASP A 265 -3.51 -4.89 -4.79
N CYS A 266 -2.89 -3.74 -4.98
CA CYS A 266 -2.64 -3.15 -6.28
C CYS A 266 -1.35 -2.33 -6.28
N ALA A 267 -0.83 -2.06 -7.47
CA ALA A 267 0.29 -1.17 -7.69
C ALA A 267 0.10 -0.43 -9.03
N PHE A 268 0.36 0.88 -9.03
CA PHE A 268 0.38 1.68 -10.25
C PHE A 268 1.74 1.60 -10.96
N SER A 269 1.74 1.73 -12.29
CA SER A 269 2.93 2.06 -13.05
C SER A 269 3.38 3.51 -12.76
N ALA A 270 4.65 3.81 -13.03
CA ALA A 270 5.22 5.14 -12.76
C ALA A 270 4.51 6.26 -13.53
N ASP A 271 3.98 5.98 -14.72
CA ASP A 271 3.22 6.91 -15.54
C ASP A 271 1.72 6.98 -15.18
N SER A 272 1.28 6.23 -14.18
CA SER A 272 -0.12 6.12 -13.73
C SER A 272 -1.09 5.55 -14.79
N ALA A 273 -0.59 5.00 -15.90
CA ALA A 273 -1.42 4.49 -16.99
C ALA A 273 -1.89 3.05 -16.80
N TYR A 274 -1.20 2.30 -15.95
CA TYR A 274 -1.45 0.88 -15.68
C TYR A 274 -1.60 0.60 -14.20
N LEU A 275 -2.38 -0.44 -13.89
CA LEU A 275 -2.55 -0.97 -12.54
C LEU A 275 -2.34 -2.47 -12.57
N VAL A 276 -1.60 -2.99 -11.59
CA VAL A 276 -1.53 -4.43 -11.32
C VAL A 276 -2.38 -4.74 -10.10
N THR A 277 -3.19 -5.78 -10.18
CA THR A 277 -3.99 -6.28 -9.05
C THR A 277 -3.58 -7.69 -8.65
N ALA A 278 -3.65 -8.00 -7.35
CA ALA A 278 -3.45 -9.34 -6.81
C ALA A 278 -4.77 -9.87 -6.26
N CYS A 279 -5.12 -11.10 -6.59
CA CYS A 279 -6.41 -11.69 -6.26
C CYS A 279 -6.27 -13.08 -5.63
N SER A 280 -7.21 -13.41 -4.73
CA SER A 280 -7.32 -14.74 -4.14
C SER A 280 -7.63 -15.85 -5.15
N ASP A 281 -7.98 -15.52 -6.39
CA ASP A 281 -8.17 -16.47 -7.49
C ASP A 281 -6.87 -16.98 -8.11
N HIS A 282 -5.72 -16.73 -7.47
CA HIS A 282 -4.36 -17.13 -7.82
C HIS A 282 -3.67 -16.28 -8.88
N TYR A 283 -4.33 -15.27 -9.43
CA TYR A 283 -3.78 -14.43 -10.49
C TYR A 283 -3.39 -13.05 -9.98
N ALA A 284 -2.31 -12.51 -10.53
CA ALA A 284 -2.12 -11.08 -10.68
C ALA A 284 -2.51 -10.67 -12.10
N ARG A 285 -3.02 -9.46 -12.28
CA ARG A 285 -3.49 -8.94 -13.57
C ARG A 285 -2.94 -7.55 -13.81
N LEU A 286 -2.46 -7.32 -15.01
CA LEU A 286 -2.06 -6.01 -15.50
C LEU A 286 -3.20 -5.40 -16.31
N TRP A 287 -3.66 -4.25 -15.87
CA TRP A 287 -4.75 -3.50 -16.49
C TRP A 287 -4.23 -2.23 -17.16
N GLU A 288 -4.64 -1.97 -18.39
CA GLU A 288 -4.53 -0.65 -19.00
C GLU A 288 -5.74 0.19 -18.59
N LEU A 289 -5.52 1.31 -17.89
CA LEU A 289 -6.61 2.04 -17.25
C LEU A 289 -7.48 2.82 -18.25
N HIS A 290 -6.90 3.30 -19.34
CA HIS A 290 -7.69 4.02 -20.37
C HIS A 290 -8.70 3.11 -21.05
N SER A 291 -8.27 1.94 -21.52
CA SER A 291 -9.15 0.95 -22.17
C SER A 291 -9.89 0.04 -21.18
N GLN A 292 -9.48 0.03 -19.91
CA GLN A 292 -10.01 -0.85 -18.87
C GLN A 292 -9.85 -2.34 -19.19
N GLN A 293 -8.86 -2.69 -20.02
CA GLN A 293 -8.61 -4.04 -20.48
C GLN A 293 -7.46 -4.70 -19.72
N ILE A 294 -7.58 -6.02 -19.53
CA ILE A 294 -6.50 -6.86 -19.03
C ILE A 294 -5.48 -7.04 -20.15
N ILE A 295 -4.24 -6.61 -19.92
CA ILE A 295 -3.13 -6.75 -20.87
C ILE A 295 -2.42 -8.07 -20.63
N ARG A 296 -2.22 -8.47 -19.37
CA ARG A 296 -1.56 -9.70 -18.96
C ARG A 296 -2.21 -10.31 -17.73
N GLN A 297 -2.15 -11.63 -17.67
CA GLN A 297 -2.43 -12.39 -16.45
C GLN A 297 -1.18 -13.17 -16.04
N TYR A 298 -0.86 -13.14 -14.76
CA TYR A 298 0.30 -13.82 -14.20
C TYR A 298 -0.19 -15.00 -13.37
N ASN A 299 0.01 -16.20 -13.91
CA ASN A 299 -0.45 -17.44 -13.29
C ASN A 299 0.76 -18.25 -12.83
N GLY A 300 0.87 -18.51 -11.57
CA GLY A 300 1.97 -19.31 -11.02
C GLY A 300 1.80 -19.61 -9.53
N HIS A 301 1.02 -18.80 -8.82
CA HIS A 301 0.71 -19.10 -7.43
C HIS A 301 -0.28 -20.26 -7.31
N HIS A 302 0.03 -21.23 -6.44
CA HIS A 302 -0.81 -22.39 -6.17
C HIS A 302 -1.94 -22.09 -5.19
N ARG A 303 -1.88 -20.93 -4.54
CA ARG A 303 -2.89 -20.36 -3.65
C ARG A 303 -3.07 -18.89 -3.98
N GLY A 304 -3.96 -18.20 -3.26
CA GLY A 304 -4.25 -16.81 -3.53
C GLY A 304 -3.02 -15.91 -3.56
N ALA A 305 -2.91 -15.04 -4.55
CA ALA A 305 -1.97 -13.94 -4.57
C ALA A 305 -2.49 -12.83 -3.64
N VAL A 306 -1.66 -12.39 -2.71
CA VAL A 306 -2.06 -11.47 -1.62
C VAL A 306 -1.50 -10.07 -1.81
N CYS A 307 -0.31 -9.96 -2.40
CA CYS A 307 0.36 -8.68 -2.56
C CYS A 307 1.19 -8.61 -3.84
N VAL A 308 1.40 -7.39 -4.29
CA VAL A 308 2.17 -7.05 -5.48
C VAL A 308 3.07 -5.86 -5.22
N ALA A 309 4.18 -5.79 -5.96
CA ALA A 309 5.00 -4.60 -6.09
C ALA A 309 5.52 -4.52 -7.52
N LEU A 310 5.52 -3.33 -8.10
CA LEU A 310 5.95 -3.10 -9.47
C LEU A 310 7.26 -2.31 -9.47
N ASN A 311 8.32 -2.89 -10.00
CA ASN A 311 9.61 -2.23 -10.20
C ASN A 311 9.65 -1.66 -11.60
N ASP A 312 9.16 -0.44 -11.74
CA ASP A 312 9.06 0.28 -12.99
C ASP A 312 10.22 1.26 -13.11
N TYR A 313 11.11 1.01 -14.08
CA TYR A 313 12.26 1.86 -14.38
C TYR A 313 11.94 2.97 -15.37
N SER A 314 10.71 3.08 -15.86
CA SER A 314 10.31 4.22 -16.68
C SER A 314 10.45 5.51 -15.87
N GLU A 315 10.96 6.56 -16.49
CA GLU A 315 10.95 7.88 -15.87
C GLU A 315 9.49 8.33 -15.75
N SER A 316 9.09 8.78 -14.56
CA SER A 316 7.82 9.48 -14.44
C SER A 316 7.86 10.67 -15.41
N ALA A 317 6.87 10.76 -16.28
CA ALA A 317 6.71 11.95 -17.12
C ALA A 317 6.74 13.18 -16.21
N ARG A 318 7.76 14.01 -16.38
CA ARG A 318 7.93 15.29 -15.66
C ARG A 318 6.87 16.29 -16.07
#